data_efec0e8ad7edc39b2c14bf5fc0f0459f
#
_entry.id   efec0e8ad7edc39b2c14bf5fc0f0459f
#
_cell.length_a   1.000
_cell.length_b   1.000
_cell.length_c   1.000
_cell.angle_alpha   90.00
_cell.angle_beta   90.00
_cell.angle_gamma   90.00
#
_symmetry.space_group_name_H-M   'P 1'
#
loop_
_entity.id
_entity.type
_entity.pdbx_description
1 polymer ?
#
loop_
_entity_poly.entity_id
_entity_poly.type
_entity_poly.pdbx_seq_one_letter_code
_entity_poly.pdbx_strand_id
1 'polypeptide(L)'
;IDLISFASTHTHSAPDTLGLWSYKELIGRKFDHEYMTFMEERIISSVTDAVDSLTPAKTIIAEAKVPIENFSFDSRPPFIVDQKMPLALFKNLKTDETIVTLASWGMHPEGFGPKFTKISSDFVHYFREAMEGGLDGKSDFKGFGGKSIFFTGPVGGLMTQLNIDITDRFGVKHGHEGKSKAQGENLAILAYEALREQRVKEQGNMDFQGIAFSAKTIYLPIGWPLKAAVALGLVHPGLYELPFKTKVKTEINAIRIGEIEIITSPGEMFPEIIDGGIESPLGADIKTDPIEIPPLRKLMKGKINMNFNLGMDE
;
A
#
# COMPACT_ATOMS: atom_id res chain seq x y z
N ILE A 1 8.50 -0.37 -22.51
CA ILE A 1 7.62 -0.48 -21.32
C ILE A 1 6.21 -0.12 -21.75
N ASP A 2 5.26 -1.03 -21.54
CA ASP A 2 3.89 -0.86 -22.03
C ASP A 2 2.97 -0.29 -20.93
N LEU A 3 3.31 -0.47 -19.64
CA LEU A 3 2.62 0.08 -18.50
C LEU A 3 3.61 0.45 -17.41
N ILE A 4 3.42 1.60 -16.79
CA ILE A 4 4.03 1.98 -15.52
C ILE A 4 2.88 2.31 -14.58
N SER A 5 2.84 1.63 -13.45
CA SER A 5 1.84 1.88 -12.41
C SER A 5 2.52 2.35 -11.14
N PHE A 6 2.00 3.39 -10.55
CA PHE A 6 2.48 3.98 -9.30
C PHE A 6 1.48 3.75 -8.19
N ALA A 7 1.98 3.65 -6.96
CA ALA A 7 1.17 3.75 -5.76
C ALA A 7 1.97 4.48 -4.70
N SER A 8 1.35 5.45 -4.05
CA SER A 8 1.96 6.21 -2.98
C SER A 8 2.15 5.34 -1.73
N THR A 9 3.20 5.62 -0.97
CA THR A 9 3.49 4.89 0.27
C THR A 9 2.59 5.31 1.41
N HIS A 10 1.99 6.48 1.31
CA HIS A 10 1.13 7.11 2.30
C HIS A 10 1.79 7.31 3.68
N THR A 11 3.12 7.43 3.71
CA THR A 11 3.79 7.70 4.98
C THR A 11 3.50 9.12 5.46
N HIS A 12 3.12 9.23 6.74
CA HIS A 12 2.85 10.51 7.38
C HIS A 12 4.11 11.18 7.93
N SER A 13 5.29 10.71 7.54
CA SER A 13 6.59 11.20 7.98
C SER A 13 7.51 11.47 6.78
N ALA A 14 7.00 12.18 5.76
CA ALA A 14 7.71 12.54 4.55
C ALA A 14 7.50 14.02 4.18
N PRO A 15 8.32 14.58 3.27
CA PRO A 15 8.02 15.89 2.68
C PRO A 15 6.68 15.91 1.95
N ASP A 16 6.01 17.07 1.99
CA ASP A 16 4.70 17.27 1.37
C ASP A 16 4.82 17.31 -0.15
N THR A 17 4.28 16.28 -0.81
CA THR A 17 4.21 16.18 -2.28
C THR A 17 2.92 16.74 -2.88
N LEU A 18 1.94 17.09 -2.04
CA LEU A 18 0.66 17.67 -2.46
C LEU A 18 0.62 19.20 -2.37
N GLY A 19 1.60 19.80 -1.69
CA GLY A 19 1.62 21.24 -1.43
C GLY A 19 0.54 21.70 -0.45
N LEU A 20 0.05 20.81 0.42
CA LEU A 20 -1.02 21.11 1.37
C LEU A 20 -0.54 21.77 2.67
N TRP A 21 0.70 21.51 3.06
CA TRP A 21 1.23 21.86 4.38
C TRP A 21 2.28 22.97 4.37
N SER A 22 2.43 23.70 3.25
CA SER A 22 3.37 24.81 3.17
C SER A 22 2.89 26.01 4.00
N TYR A 23 3.63 26.36 5.05
CA TYR A 23 3.30 27.46 5.96
C TYR A 23 3.77 28.84 5.49
N LYS A 24 4.61 28.94 4.48
CA LYS A 24 5.31 30.19 4.14
C LYS A 24 4.53 31.13 3.25
N GLU A 25 3.50 30.69 2.56
CA GLU A 25 2.72 31.54 1.67
C GLU A 25 1.22 31.23 1.82
N LEU A 26 0.45 32.18 2.33
CA LEU A 26 -1.01 32.08 2.48
C LEU A 26 -1.73 31.95 1.12
N ILE A 27 -1.08 32.33 0.05
CA ILE A 27 -1.59 32.32 -1.32
C ILE A 27 -0.52 31.70 -2.22
N GLY A 28 -0.85 30.60 -2.87
CA GLY A 28 0.07 29.89 -3.75
C GLY A 28 0.96 28.90 -3.01
N ARG A 29 0.35 27.83 -2.50
CA ARG A 29 1.09 26.70 -1.92
C ARG A 29 2.06 26.13 -2.94
N LYS A 30 3.32 26.03 -2.56
CA LYS A 30 4.38 25.56 -3.42
C LYS A 30 4.91 24.25 -2.90
N PHE A 31 5.14 23.34 -3.83
CA PHE A 31 5.96 22.17 -3.60
C PHE A 31 7.40 22.58 -3.33
N ASP A 32 8.13 21.78 -2.59
CA ASP A 32 9.57 21.81 -2.63
C ASP A 32 10.04 21.24 -3.99
N HIS A 33 10.36 22.14 -4.91
CA HIS A 33 10.74 21.77 -6.28
C HIS A 33 12.02 20.96 -6.32
N GLU A 34 12.97 21.19 -5.42
CA GLU A 34 14.22 20.42 -5.36
C GLU A 34 13.91 18.97 -4.94
N TYR A 35 13.03 18.81 -3.94
CA TYR A 35 12.60 17.50 -3.50
C TYR A 35 11.80 16.76 -4.58
N MET A 36 10.89 17.44 -5.27
CA MET A 36 10.11 16.84 -6.36
C MET A 36 11.02 16.36 -7.49
N THR A 37 11.97 17.19 -7.92
CA THR A 37 12.96 16.83 -8.94
C THR A 37 13.80 15.63 -8.48
N PHE A 38 14.28 15.66 -7.25
CA PHE A 38 15.03 14.53 -6.68
C PHE A 38 14.20 13.24 -6.69
N MET A 39 12.93 13.31 -6.30
CA MET A 39 12.03 12.16 -6.28
C MET A 39 11.81 11.60 -7.69
N GLU A 40 11.53 12.45 -8.68
CA GLU A 40 11.37 12.07 -10.08
C GLU A 40 12.62 11.36 -10.62
N GLU A 41 13.80 11.91 -10.39
CA GLU A 41 15.07 11.29 -10.80
C GLU A 41 15.28 9.92 -10.15
N ARG A 42 14.94 9.76 -8.86
CA ARG A 42 15.06 8.48 -8.16
C ARG A 42 14.08 7.44 -8.70
N ILE A 43 12.85 7.84 -9.02
CA ILE A 43 11.85 6.95 -9.64
C ILE A 43 12.35 6.49 -11.01
N ILE A 44 12.79 7.40 -11.86
CA ILE A 44 13.32 7.08 -13.19
C ILE A 44 14.52 6.12 -13.09
N SER A 45 15.48 6.42 -12.21
CA SER A 45 16.64 5.54 -11.97
C SER A 45 16.19 4.15 -11.51
N SER A 46 15.27 4.06 -10.55
CA SER A 46 14.78 2.78 -10.03
C SER A 46 14.11 1.93 -11.10
N VAL A 47 13.32 2.54 -11.99
CA VAL A 47 12.67 1.83 -13.11
C VAL A 47 13.71 1.37 -14.12
N THR A 48 14.69 2.21 -14.44
CA THR A 48 15.79 1.87 -15.37
C THR A 48 16.62 0.70 -14.83
N ASP A 49 17.06 0.77 -13.56
CA ASP A 49 17.82 -0.29 -12.91
C ASP A 49 17.05 -1.61 -12.86
N ALA A 50 15.72 -1.54 -12.63
CA ALA A 50 14.86 -2.72 -12.64
C ALA A 50 14.79 -3.37 -14.03
N VAL A 51 14.67 -2.56 -15.09
CA VAL A 51 14.65 -3.05 -16.48
C VAL A 51 15.99 -3.67 -16.86
N ASP A 52 17.10 -3.03 -16.50
CA ASP A 52 18.45 -3.50 -16.83
C ASP A 52 18.84 -4.78 -16.08
N SER A 53 18.20 -5.02 -14.92
CA SER A 53 18.44 -6.21 -14.07
C SER A 53 17.44 -7.34 -14.30
N LEU A 54 16.58 -7.28 -15.32
CA LEU A 54 15.58 -8.32 -15.60
C LEU A 54 16.22 -9.69 -15.75
N THR A 55 15.63 -10.68 -15.11
CA THR A 55 16.05 -12.08 -15.16
C THR A 55 14.86 -13.00 -15.09
N PRO A 56 14.93 -14.20 -15.72
CA PRO A 56 13.85 -15.18 -15.60
C PRO A 56 13.60 -15.56 -14.15
N ALA A 57 12.33 -15.50 -13.76
CA ALA A 57 11.91 -15.72 -12.39
C ALA A 57 10.83 -16.80 -12.28
N LYS A 58 10.80 -17.47 -11.14
CA LYS A 58 9.66 -18.26 -10.66
C LYS A 58 9.03 -17.57 -9.48
N THR A 59 7.74 -17.81 -9.26
CA THR A 59 6.95 -17.15 -8.24
C THR A 59 6.40 -18.14 -7.23
N ILE A 60 6.46 -17.79 -5.95
CA ILE A 60 5.76 -18.47 -4.85
C ILE A 60 4.76 -17.45 -4.31
N ILE A 61 3.51 -17.87 -4.14
CA ILE A 61 2.43 -17.00 -3.67
C ILE A 61 1.84 -17.53 -2.37
N ALA A 62 1.49 -16.63 -1.47
CA ALA A 62 0.88 -16.95 -0.19
C ALA A 62 -0.08 -15.84 0.24
N GLU A 63 -0.95 -16.15 1.19
CA GLU A 63 -1.75 -15.16 1.91
C GLU A 63 -1.52 -15.37 3.40
N ALA A 64 -1.06 -14.33 4.09
CA ALA A 64 -0.99 -14.33 5.54
C ALA A 64 -2.27 -13.72 6.10
N LYS A 65 -2.76 -14.27 7.21
CA LYS A 65 -3.84 -13.68 7.98
C LYS A 65 -3.26 -12.77 9.05
N VAL A 66 -3.59 -11.49 8.99
CA VAL A 66 -3.20 -10.49 10.00
C VAL A 66 -4.34 -10.36 11.00
N PRO A 67 -4.14 -10.68 12.28
CA PRO A 67 -5.16 -10.45 13.30
C PRO A 67 -5.38 -8.94 13.50
N ILE A 68 -6.60 -8.54 13.88
CA ILE A 68 -6.90 -7.11 14.14
C ILE A 68 -6.18 -6.68 15.43
N GLU A 69 -6.30 -7.49 16.47
CA GLU A 69 -5.67 -7.25 17.75
C GLU A 69 -4.15 -7.16 17.59
N ASN A 70 -3.56 -6.15 18.19
CA ASN A 70 -2.12 -5.86 18.12
C ASN A 70 -1.59 -5.39 16.75
N PHE A 71 -2.47 -5.17 15.73
CA PHE A 71 -2.02 -4.72 14.41
C PHE A 71 -2.76 -3.49 13.91
N SER A 72 -4.07 -3.40 14.12
CA SER A 72 -4.89 -2.39 13.49
C SER A 72 -6.05 -1.96 14.36
N PHE A 73 -6.51 -0.75 14.13
CA PHE A 73 -7.74 -0.19 14.65
C PHE A 73 -8.39 0.64 13.56
N ASP A 74 -9.67 0.38 13.29
CA ASP A 74 -10.49 1.27 12.47
C ASP A 74 -11.12 2.33 13.36
N SER A 75 -10.84 3.61 13.12
CA SER A 75 -11.41 4.70 13.92
C SER A 75 -12.82 5.09 13.49
N ARG A 76 -13.36 4.46 12.46
CA ARG A 76 -14.70 4.68 11.92
C ARG A 76 -15.60 3.46 12.12
N PRO A 77 -16.78 3.60 12.77
CA PRO A 77 -17.77 2.52 12.78
C PRO A 77 -18.42 2.30 11.39
N PRO A 78 -18.71 1.04 10.98
CA PRO A 78 -18.36 -0.21 11.63
C PRO A 78 -16.86 -0.53 11.50
N PHE A 79 -16.29 -1.21 12.49
CA PHE A 79 -14.87 -1.59 12.48
C PHE A 79 -14.63 -2.72 11.48
N ILE A 80 -14.21 -2.36 10.28
CA ILE A 80 -13.90 -3.29 9.19
C ILE A 80 -12.44 -3.12 8.81
N VAL A 81 -11.66 -4.18 8.93
CA VAL A 81 -10.23 -4.22 8.60
C VAL A 81 -9.97 -5.38 7.65
N ASP A 82 -9.21 -5.14 6.60
CA ASP A 82 -8.71 -6.22 5.75
C ASP A 82 -7.68 -7.05 6.52
N GLN A 83 -8.04 -8.27 6.85
CA GLN A 83 -7.16 -9.22 7.55
C GLN A 83 -6.26 -10.03 6.61
N LYS A 84 -6.35 -9.81 5.30
CA LYS A 84 -5.57 -10.55 4.32
C LYS A 84 -4.35 -9.74 3.92
N MET A 85 -3.21 -10.38 3.99
CA MET A 85 -1.95 -9.87 3.44
C MET A 85 -1.50 -10.81 2.32
N PRO A 86 -1.92 -10.54 1.08
CA PRO A 86 -1.44 -11.28 -0.08
C PRO A 86 0.04 -11.02 -0.31
N LEU A 87 0.76 -12.08 -0.69
CA LEU A 87 2.22 -12.12 -0.77
C LEU A 87 2.66 -12.82 -2.06
N ALA A 88 3.76 -12.33 -2.64
CA ALA A 88 4.46 -13.00 -3.71
C ALA A 88 5.99 -12.93 -3.49
N LEU A 89 6.66 -14.05 -3.69
CA LEU A 89 8.11 -14.18 -3.64
C LEU A 89 8.61 -14.56 -5.02
N PHE A 90 9.37 -13.68 -5.65
CA PHE A 90 9.99 -13.91 -6.95
C PHE A 90 11.43 -14.33 -6.77
N LYS A 91 11.79 -15.45 -7.37
CA LYS A 91 13.13 -16.04 -7.27
C LYS A 91 13.73 -16.24 -8.64
N ASN A 92 15.02 -16.01 -8.76
CA ASN A 92 15.75 -16.29 -9.98
C ASN A 92 15.61 -17.78 -10.34
N LEU A 93 15.20 -18.05 -11.57
CA LEU A 93 14.90 -19.40 -12.04
C LEU A 93 16.15 -20.31 -12.03
N LYS A 94 17.34 -19.74 -12.19
CA LYS A 94 18.60 -20.51 -12.27
C LYS A 94 19.28 -20.65 -10.93
N THR A 95 19.39 -19.56 -10.16
CA THR A 95 20.19 -19.52 -8.92
C THR A 95 19.38 -19.83 -7.68
N ASP A 96 18.04 -19.80 -7.78
CA ASP A 96 17.11 -19.89 -6.65
C ASP A 96 17.26 -18.77 -5.61
N GLU A 97 18.01 -17.72 -5.94
CA GLU A 97 18.12 -16.53 -5.10
C GLU A 97 16.86 -15.69 -5.18
N THR A 98 16.50 -15.05 -4.09
CA THR A 98 15.37 -14.11 -4.07
C THR A 98 15.70 -12.86 -4.84
N ILE A 99 14.84 -12.49 -5.78
CA ILE A 99 14.86 -11.21 -6.49
C ILE A 99 14.09 -10.19 -5.64
N VAL A 100 12.81 -10.48 -5.38
CA VAL A 100 11.95 -9.57 -4.65
C VAL A 100 10.82 -10.31 -3.92
N THR A 101 10.47 -9.80 -2.75
CA THR A 101 9.23 -10.12 -2.03
C THR A 101 8.25 -8.97 -2.20
N LEU A 102 7.02 -9.29 -2.56
CA LEU A 102 5.93 -8.32 -2.71
C LEU A 102 4.86 -8.61 -1.66
N ALA A 103 4.44 -7.59 -0.93
CA ALA A 103 3.37 -7.64 0.05
C ALA A 103 2.39 -6.48 -0.13
N SER A 104 1.11 -6.71 0.18
CA SER A 104 0.11 -5.64 0.25
C SER A 104 -0.77 -5.85 1.48
N TRP A 105 -0.94 -4.78 2.28
CA TRP A 105 -1.84 -4.78 3.42
C TRP A 105 -2.30 -3.36 3.77
N GLY A 106 -3.56 -3.23 4.21
CA GLY A 106 -4.20 -1.95 4.50
C GLY A 106 -3.85 -1.41 5.89
N MET A 107 -2.94 -0.42 5.95
CA MET A 107 -2.58 0.28 7.17
C MET A 107 -1.88 1.60 6.85
N HIS A 108 -2.27 2.67 7.53
CA HIS A 108 -1.57 3.95 7.49
C HIS A 108 -0.17 3.85 8.10
N PRO A 109 0.89 4.25 7.40
CA PRO A 109 2.24 4.33 7.99
C PRO A 109 2.39 5.62 8.81
N GLU A 110 1.83 5.62 10.04
CA GLU A 110 1.74 6.80 10.91
C GLU A 110 2.01 6.47 12.40
N GLY A 111 2.59 5.31 12.70
CA GLY A 111 2.81 4.81 14.07
C GLY A 111 3.65 5.72 14.95
N PHE A 112 4.51 6.56 14.36
CA PHE A 112 5.27 7.56 15.10
C PHE A 112 4.41 8.71 15.64
N GLY A 113 3.24 8.94 15.03
CA GLY A 113 2.29 9.97 15.46
C GLY A 113 2.69 11.40 15.10
N PRO A 114 1.80 12.38 15.39
CA PRO A 114 1.88 13.75 14.87
C PRO A 114 3.02 14.61 15.45
N LYS A 115 3.69 14.16 16.49
CA LYS A 115 4.83 14.88 17.11
C LYS A 115 6.18 14.47 16.51
N PHE A 116 6.20 13.48 15.64
CA PHE A 116 7.44 13.02 15.01
C PHE A 116 7.84 13.98 13.88
N THR A 117 9.08 14.45 13.92
CA THR A 117 9.59 15.51 13.02
C THR A 117 10.73 15.05 12.12
N LYS A 118 10.90 13.75 11.96
CA LYS A 118 11.92 13.15 11.09
C LYS A 118 11.26 12.48 9.89
N ILE A 119 12.03 12.27 8.84
CA ILE A 119 11.61 11.48 7.68
C ILE A 119 11.70 9.99 8.04
N SER A 120 10.64 9.24 7.72
CA SER A 120 10.56 7.80 7.97
C SER A 120 9.54 7.15 7.04
N SER A 121 9.80 5.91 6.62
CA SER A 121 8.79 5.05 5.99
C SER A 121 7.99 4.21 7.01
N ASP A 122 8.06 4.59 8.29
CA ASP A 122 7.31 3.99 9.40
C ASP A 122 7.51 2.46 9.51
N PHE A 123 6.46 1.70 9.86
CA PHE A 123 6.54 0.24 10.01
C PHE A 123 7.00 -0.48 8.72
N VAL A 124 6.78 0.12 7.58
CA VAL A 124 7.19 -0.44 6.28
C VAL A 124 8.70 -0.63 6.18
N HIS A 125 9.49 0.29 6.77
CA HIS A 125 10.94 0.13 6.86
C HIS A 125 11.32 -1.17 7.59
N TYR A 126 10.79 -1.37 8.77
CA TYR A 126 11.11 -2.54 9.60
C TYR A 126 10.60 -3.85 9.01
N PHE A 127 9.44 -3.81 8.35
CA PHE A 127 8.93 -4.94 7.59
C PHE A 127 9.92 -5.36 6.49
N ARG A 128 10.37 -4.40 5.69
CA ARG A 128 11.30 -4.65 4.59
C ARG A 128 12.65 -5.16 5.07
N GLU A 129 13.25 -4.51 6.06
CA GLU A 129 14.52 -4.95 6.64
C GLU A 129 14.42 -6.40 7.16
N ALA A 130 13.35 -6.74 7.86
CA ALA A 130 13.15 -8.08 8.37
C ALA A 130 12.98 -9.11 7.23
N MET A 131 12.19 -8.80 6.20
CA MET A 131 11.99 -9.69 5.06
C MET A 131 13.27 -9.89 4.24
N GLU A 132 14.10 -8.86 4.12
CA GLU A 132 15.39 -8.90 3.40
C GLU A 132 16.46 -9.59 4.23
N GLY A 133 16.70 -9.15 5.47
CA GLY A 133 17.86 -9.53 6.30
C GLY A 133 17.57 -10.48 7.47
N GLY A 134 16.30 -10.68 7.80
CA GLY A 134 15.91 -11.47 8.98
C GLY A 134 15.77 -10.63 10.24
N LEU A 135 15.59 -11.31 11.36
CA LEU A 135 15.39 -10.69 12.68
C LEU A 135 16.48 -11.15 13.66
N ASP A 136 17.10 -10.19 14.32
CA ASP A 136 18.09 -10.45 15.35
C ASP A 136 17.52 -11.32 16.48
N GLY A 137 18.30 -12.33 16.90
CA GLY A 137 17.90 -13.23 17.97
C GLY A 137 16.80 -14.23 17.59
N LYS A 138 16.38 -14.29 16.31
CA LYS A 138 15.42 -15.28 15.79
C LYS A 138 16.09 -16.10 14.68
N SER A 139 16.83 -17.13 15.06
CA SER A 139 17.65 -17.95 14.17
C SER A 139 16.88 -18.69 13.06
N ASP A 140 15.59 -18.92 13.26
CA ASP A 140 14.66 -19.52 12.30
C ASP A 140 14.03 -18.52 11.33
N PHE A 141 14.28 -17.24 11.50
CA PHE A 141 13.86 -16.15 10.64
C PHE A 141 15.08 -15.42 10.06
N LYS A 142 15.56 -15.90 8.94
CA LYS A 142 16.78 -15.37 8.27
C LYS A 142 16.46 -14.35 7.17
N GLY A 143 15.18 -14.01 6.98
CA GLY A 143 14.73 -13.28 5.80
C GLY A 143 14.81 -14.14 4.53
N PHE A 144 14.33 -13.58 3.43
CA PHE A 144 14.43 -14.25 2.12
C PHE A 144 15.59 -13.73 1.28
N GLY A 145 16.23 -12.64 1.69
CA GLY A 145 17.19 -11.91 0.85
C GLY A 145 16.49 -11.11 -0.26
N GLY A 146 17.28 -10.60 -1.19
CA GLY A 146 16.77 -9.78 -2.30
C GLY A 146 16.23 -8.43 -1.82
N LYS A 147 15.19 -7.94 -2.48
CA LYS A 147 14.47 -6.72 -2.09
C LYS A 147 13.08 -7.04 -1.57
N SER A 148 12.54 -6.17 -0.74
CA SER A 148 11.16 -6.27 -0.29
C SER A 148 10.39 -5.01 -0.68
N ILE A 149 9.21 -5.20 -1.28
CA ILE A 149 8.29 -4.13 -1.67
C ILE A 149 7.00 -4.30 -0.89
N PHE A 150 6.53 -3.22 -0.30
CA PHE A 150 5.26 -3.17 0.41
C PHE A 150 4.36 -2.14 -0.24
N PHE A 151 3.16 -2.55 -0.61
CA PHE A 151 2.11 -1.66 -1.09
C PHE A 151 1.01 -1.51 -0.05
N THR A 152 0.56 -0.28 0.13
CA THR A 152 -0.59 0.02 0.97
C THR A 152 -1.84 -0.57 0.34
N GLY A 153 -2.52 -1.44 1.08
CA GLY A 153 -3.82 -1.98 0.72
C GLY A 153 -4.97 -1.04 1.08
N PRO A 154 -6.21 -1.53 1.26
CA PRO A 154 -7.36 -0.69 1.58
C PRO A 154 -7.20 -0.03 2.96
N VAL A 155 -7.11 1.30 2.98
CA VAL A 155 -6.89 2.12 4.19
C VAL A 155 -8.01 3.10 4.49
N GLY A 156 -8.97 3.26 3.58
CA GLY A 156 -10.14 4.09 3.81
C GLY A 156 -10.90 3.66 5.07
N GLY A 157 -11.48 4.62 5.80
CA GLY A 157 -12.05 4.36 7.12
C GLY A 157 -11.06 4.60 8.26
N LEU A 158 -9.85 5.06 7.96
CA LEU A 158 -8.80 5.40 8.92
C LEU A 158 -8.22 4.19 9.68
N MET A 159 -7.77 3.18 8.93
CA MET A 159 -6.99 2.07 9.48
C MET A 159 -5.70 2.58 10.10
N THR A 160 -5.59 2.55 11.42
CA THR A 160 -4.48 3.17 12.14
C THR A 160 -3.98 2.34 13.31
N GLN A 161 -2.71 2.52 13.65
CA GLN A 161 -2.14 2.05 14.91
C GLN A 161 -2.01 3.17 15.97
N LEU A 162 -2.43 4.40 15.68
CA LEU A 162 -2.24 5.53 16.60
C LEU A 162 -2.87 5.31 17.97
N ASN A 163 -4.04 4.71 18.00
CA ASN A 163 -4.86 4.58 19.21
C ASN A 163 -4.67 3.24 19.94
N ILE A 164 -3.72 2.41 19.51
CA ILE A 164 -3.42 1.13 20.15
C ILE A 164 -1.94 1.03 20.49
N ASP A 165 -1.62 0.25 21.52
CA ASP A 165 -0.27 -0.19 21.80
C ASP A 165 0.02 -1.45 20.98
N ILE A 166 1.23 -1.57 20.47
CA ILE A 166 1.68 -2.76 19.75
C ILE A 166 2.61 -3.56 20.67
N THR A 167 2.27 -4.81 20.89
CA THR A 167 3.13 -5.75 21.62
C THR A 167 4.11 -6.37 20.64
N ASP A 168 5.39 -6.25 20.91
CA ASP A 168 6.43 -6.84 20.07
C ASP A 168 6.56 -8.37 20.27
N ARG A 169 7.41 -8.98 19.47
CA ARG A 169 7.71 -10.42 19.52
C ARG A 169 8.32 -10.92 20.84
N PHE A 170 8.71 -10.02 21.74
CA PHE A 170 9.21 -10.35 23.08
C PHE A 170 8.16 -10.13 24.19
N GLY A 171 6.95 -9.71 23.82
CA GLY A 171 5.86 -9.43 24.73
C GLY A 171 5.90 -8.03 25.36
N VAL A 172 6.74 -7.13 24.86
CA VAL A 172 6.85 -5.75 25.34
C VAL A 172 5.87 -4.86 24.58
N LYS A 173 5.09 -4.08 25.28
CA LYS A 173 4.16 -3.11 24.69
C LYS A 173 4.86 -1.79 24.36
N HIS A 174 4.59 -1.28 23.17
CA HIS A 174 5.13 -0.03 22.66
C HIS A 174 4.01 0.94 22.30
N GLY A 175 4.06 2.14 22.87
CA GLY A 175 3.04 3.18 22.69
C GLY A 175 3.37 4.27 21.67
N HIS A 176 4.63 4.49 21.30
CA HIS A 176 5.07 5.57 20.41
C HIS A 176 6.14 5.09 19.42
N GLU A 177 7.37 5.57 19.52
CA GLU A 177 8.43 5.28 18.54
C GLU A 177 8.71 3.78 18.34
N GLY A 178 8.66 2.97 19.40
CA GLY A 178 8.85 1.52 19.30
C GLY A 178 7.73 0.78 18.58
N LYS A 179 6.56 1.41 18.44
CA LYS A 179 5.35 0.83 17.84
C LYS A 179 5.55 0.46 16.38
N SER A 180 6.10 1.36 15.57
CA SER A 180 6.34 1.11 14.15
C SER A 180 7.31 -0.05 13.93
N LYS A 181 8.35 -0.15 14.77
CA LYS A 181 9.28 -1.29 14.71
C LYS A 181 8.58 -2.59 15.08
N ALA A 182 7.88 -2.63 16.21
CA ALA A 182 7.15 -3.81 16.65
C ALA A 182 6.14 -4.29 15.61
N GLN A 183 5.40 -3.36 14.99
CA GLN A 183 4.43 -3.69 13.94
C GLN A 183 5.10 -4.25 12.69
N GLY A 184 6.15 -3.60 12.19
CA GLY A 184 6.85 -4.05 11.00
C GLY A 184 7.47 -5.44 11.18
N GLU A 185 8.14 -5.70 12.31
CA GLU A 185 8.72 -7.00 12.63
C GLU A 185 7.64 -8.09 12.79
N ASN A 186 6.53 -7.78 13.47
CA ASN A 186 5.43 -8.73 13.65
C ASN A 186 4.77 -9.09 12.30
N LEU A 187 4.52 -8.11 11.43
CA LEU A 187 3.99 -8.35 10.08
C LEU A 187 4.95 -9.20 9.25
N ALA A 188 6.25 -8.92 9.33
CA ALA A 188 7.25 -9.69 8.61
C ALA A 188 7.29 -11.16 9.06
N ILE A 189 7.07 -11.44 10.35
CA ILE A 189 6.96 -12.81 10.87
C ILE A 189 5.79 -13.53 10.20
N LEU A 190 4.60 -12.92 10.16
CA LEU A 190 3.42 -13.51 9.52
C LEU A 190 3.66 -13.76 8.02
N ALA A 191 4.24 -12.80 7.32
CA ALA A 191 4.56 -12.91 5.90
C ALA A 191 5.58 -14.02 5.62
N TYR A 192 6.63 -14.06 6.41
CA TYR A 192 7.70 -15.06 6.27
C TYR A 192 7.19 -16.49 6.50
N GLU A 193 6.40 -16.69 7.55
CA GLU A 193 5.84 -17.98 7.88
C GLU A 193 4.90 -18.49 6.76
N ALA A 194 4.02 -17.62 6.25
CA ALA A 194 3.12 -17.96 5.17
C ALA A 194 3.87 -18.36 3.88
N LEU A 195 4.86 -17.56 3.47
CA LEU A 195 5.66 -17.86 2.28
C LEU A 195 6.53 -19.11 2.47
N ARG A 196 7.12 -19.31 3.66
CA ARG A 196 7.91 -20.51 3.98
C ARG A 196 7.07 -21.77 3.91
N GLU A 197 5.84 -21.73 4.43
CA GLU A 197 4.92 -22.87 4.39
C GLU A 197 4.56 -23.25 2.94
N GLN A 198 4.28 -22.28 2.09
CA GLN A 198 3.98 -22.51 0.68
C GLN A 198 5.20 -23.01 -0.09
N ARG A 199 6.39 -22.48 0.17
CA ARG A 199 7.63 -22.96 -0.44
C ARG A 199 7.88 -24.44 -0.19
N VAL A 200 7.47 -24.96 0.96
CA VAL A 200 7.58 -26.40 1.28
C VAL A 200 6.54 -27.21 0.52
N LYS A 201 5.33 -26.69 0.33
CA LYS A 201 4.22 -27.37 -0.37
C LYS A 201 4.40 -27.36 -1.89
N GLU A 202 4.91 -26.28 -2.45
CA GLU A 202 5.07 -26.08 -3.89
C GLU A 202 6.46 -26.52 -4.39
N GLN A 203 6.76 -27.81 -4.34
CA GLN A 203 7.94 -28.40 -4.99
C GLN A 203 7.77 -28.57 -6.52
N GLY A 204 6.70 -28.08 -7.11
CA GLY A 204 6.37 -28.17 -8.53
C GLY A 204 6.38 -26.82 -9.26
N ASN A 205 6.76 -26.85 -10.54
CA ASN A 205 6.73 -25.69 -11.44
C ASN A 205 5.35 -25.04 -11.46
N MET A 206 5.27 -23.76 -11.08
CA MET A 206 4.11 -22.96 -11.47
C MET A 206 4.26 -22.59 -12.96
N ASP A 207 3.32 -23.05 -13.77
CA ASP A 207 3.23 -22.61 -15.18
C ASP A 207 2.98 -21.10 -15.21
N PHE A 208 3.98 -20.36 -15.70
CA PHE A 208 3.85 -18.93 -15.90
C PHE A 208 2.87 -18.66 -17.04
N GLN A 209 1.69 -18.14 -16.71
CA GLN A 209 0.62 -17.86 -17.68
C GLN A 209 0.78 -16.50 -18.38
N GLY A 210 1.95 -15.86 -18.25
CA GLY A 210 2.23 -14.57 -18.88
C GLY A 210 1.85 -13.36 -18.02
N ILE A 211 2.10 -12.17 -18.59
CA ILE A 211 1.73 -10.87 -18.03
C ILE A 211 0.66 -10.27 -18.91
N ALA A 212 -0.39 -9.74 -18.32
CA ALA A 212 -1.42 -8.97 -19.00
C ALA A 212 -1.80 -7.76 -18.14
N PHE A 213 -2.25 -6.69 -18.79
CA PHE A 213 -2.73 -5.51 -18.09
C PHE A 213 -3.85 -4.82 -18.87
N SER A 214 -4.61 -4.02 -18.15
CA SER A 214 -5.59 -3.09 -18.69
C SER A 214 -5.58 -1.83 -17.84
N ALA A 215 -5.50 -0.67 -18.47
CA ALA A 215 -5.53 0.63 -17.83
C ALA A 215 -6.80 1.37 -18.26
N LYS A 216 -7.45 2.05 -17.32
CA LYS A 216 -8.65 2.83 -17.60
C LYS A 216 -8.59 4.16 -16.89
N THR A 217 -8.51 5.24 -17.66
CA THR A 217 -8.70 6.59 -17.15
C THR A 217 -10.15 6.79 -16.69
N ILE A 218 -10.31 7.33 -15.51
CA ILE A 218 -11.60 7.70 -14.93
C ILE A 218 -11.60 9.17 -14.50
N TYR A 219 -12.79 9.73 -14.35
CA TYR A 219 -13.00 11.12 -13.96
C TYR A 219 -13.91 11.15 -12.73
N LEU A 220 -13.34 11.38 -11.57
CA LEU A 220 -14.05 11.42 -10.31
C LEU A 220 -14.61 12.83 -10.05
N PRO A 221 -15.89 12.99 -9.73
CA PRO A 221 -16.44 14.27 -9.36
C PRO A 221 -15.90 14.72 -7.99
N ILE A 222 -15.52 15.98 -7.88
CA ILE A 222 -15.09 16.57 -6.60
C ILE A 222 -16.22 17.29 -5.91
N GLY A 223 -16.26 17.20 -4.57
CA GLY A 223 -17.22 17.90 -3.73
C GLY A 223 -17.01 19.44 -3.77
N TRP A 224 -18.04 20.17 -3.40
CA TRP A 224 -17.99 21.64 -3.43
C TRP A 224 -16.88 22.24 -2.53
N PRO A 225 -16.53 21.68 -1.33
CA PRO A 225 -15.45 22.25 -0.53
C PRO A 225 -14.11 22.23 -1.27
N LEU A 226 -13.80 21.11 -1.95
CA LEU A 226 -12.57 20.97 -2.72
C LEU A 226 -12.58 21.89 -3.95
N LYS A 227 -13.74 22.06 -4.63
CA LYS A 227 -13.89 23.05 -5.71
C LYS A 227 -13.57 24.45 -5.24
N ALA A 228 -14.07 24.84 -4.07
CA ALA A 228 -13.78 26.13 -3.47
C ALA A 228 -12.29 26.27 -3.13
N ALA A 229 -11.67 25.24 -2.56
CA ALA A 229 -10.25 25.24 -2.25
C ALA A 229 -9.36 25.41 -3.50
N VAL A 230 -9.70 24.72 -4.59
CA VAL A 230 -9.03 24.89 -5.90
C VAL A 230 -9.24 26.30 -6.46
N ALA A 231 -10.46 26.82 -6.41
CA ALA A 231 -10.77 28.17 -6.90
C ALA A 231 -10.04 29.28 -6.12
N LEU A 232 -9.81 29.05 -4.83
CA LEU A 232 -9.06 29.97 -3.95
C LEU A 232 -7.54 29.77 -4.03
N GLY A 233 -7.05 28.84 -4.86
CA GLY A 233 -5.62 28.54 -4.95
C GLY A 233 -5.05 27.82 -3.72
N LEU A 234 -5.91 27.23 -2.89
CA LEU A 234 -5.51 26.50 -1.69
C LEU A 234 -5.04 25.08 -2.00
N VAL A 235 -5.41 24.54 -3.15
CA VAL A 235 -5.01 23.23 -3.65
C VAL A 235 -4.51 23.39 -5.08
N HIS A 236 -3.43 22.73 -5.43
CA HIS A 236 -2.86 22.82 -6.78
C HIS A 236 -3.79 22.15 -7.82
N PRO A 237 -4.08 22.82 -8.93
CA PRO A 237 -5.05 22.33 -9.91
C PRO A 237 -4.50 21.31 -10.92
N GLY A 238 -3.30 20.78 -10.72
CA GLY A 238 -2.57 20.01 -11.73
C GLY A 238 -3.28 18.78 -12.29
N LEU A 239 -4.18 18.18 -11.52
CA LEU A 239 -4.92 16.96 -11.89
C LEU A 239 -6.37 17.21 -12.32
N TYR A 240 -6.81 18.48 -12.39
CA TYR A 240 -8.20 18.83 -12.66
C TYR A 240 -8.42 19.22 -14.12
N GLU A 241 -9.41 18.60 -14.76
CA GLU A 241 -9.79 18.98 -16.12
C GLU A 241 -10.74 20.21 -16.17
N LEU A 242 -10.45 21.07 -17.15
CA LEU A 242 -11.28 22.22 -17.52
C LEU A 242 -12.55 21.78 -18.31
N PRO A 243 -13.64 22.57 -18.34
CA PRO A 243 -13.61 24.01 -18.14
C PRO A 243 -13.89 24.50 -16.72
N PHE A 244 -14.37 23.67 -15.80
CA PHE A 244 -14.75 24.14 -14.45
C PHE A 244 -14.02 23.42 -13.31
N LYS A 245 -12.96 22.68 -13.58
CA LYS A 245 -12.19 21.95 -12.56
C LYS A 245 -13.10 21.16 -11.59
N THR A 246 -14.06 20.45 -12.14
CA THR A 246 -15.11 19.77 -11.35
C THR A 246 -14.85 18.30 -11.17
N LYS A 247 -13.80 17.77 -11.79
CA LYS A 247 -13.42 16.35 -11.76
C LYS A 247 -11.92 16.21 -11.58
N VAL A 248 -11.53 15.16 -10.87
CA VAL A 248 -10.15 14.67 -10.83
C VAL A 248 -10.02 13.59 -11.90
N LYS A 249 -8.99 13.70 -12.73
CA LYS A 249 -8.60 12.66 -13.67
C LYS A 249 -7.66 11.70 -12.94
N THR A 250 -7.99 10.44 -12.92
CA THR A 250 -7.16 9.39 -12.35
C THR A 250 -7.24 8.13 -13.20
N GLU A 251 -6.55 7.08 -12.79
CA GLU A 251 -6.49 5.83 -13.55
C GLU A 251 -6.61 4.62 -12.63
N ILE A 252 -7.31 3.61 -13.11
CA ILE A 252 -7.36 2.28 -12.50
C ILE A 252 -6.64 1.31 -13.40
N ASN A 253 -5.72 0.54 -12.85
CA ASN A 253 -5.01 -0.50 -13.56
C ASN A 253 -5.41 -1.88 -13.01
N ALA A 254 -5.64 -2.81 -13.92
CA ALA A 254 -5.73 -4.23 -13.64
C ALA A 254 -4.52 -4.92 -14.25
N ILE A 255 -3.72 -5.58 -13.43
CA ILE A 255 -2.47 -6.22 -13.82
C ILE A 255 -2.53 -7.68 -13.42
N ARG A 256 -2.15 -8.58 -14.33
CA ARG A 256 -2.04 -9.99 -14.08
C ARG A 256 -0.60 -10.45 -14.30
N ILE A 257 -0.04 -11.14 -13.33
CA ILE A 257 1.28 -11.77 -13.39
C ILE A 257 1.11 -13.25 -13.02
N GLY A 258 0.95 -14.09 -14.03
CA GLY A 258 0.62 -15.51 -13.79
C GLY A 258 -0.69 -15.67 -13.01
N GLU A 259 -0.61 -16.17 -11.80
CA GLU A 259 -1.75 -16.38 -10.88
C GLU A 259 -2.03 -15.19 -9.94
N ILE A 260 -1.20 -14.14 -10.01
CA ILE A 260 -1.39 -12.92 -9.23
C ILE A 260 -2.25 -11.95 -10.03
N GLU A 261 -3.28 -11.41 -9.42
CA GLU A 261 -4.07 -10.32 -9.99
C GLU A 261 -3.97 -9.11 -9.07
N ILE A 262 -3.67 -7.95 -9.65
CA ILE A 262 -3.46 -6.70 -8.95
C ILE A 262 -4.44 -5.67 -9.52
N ILE A 263 -5.14 -4.96 -8.65
CA ILE A 263 -5.92 -3.78 -9.03
C ILE A 263 -5.38 -2.59 -8.28
N THR A 264 -5.01 -1.54 -9.01
CA THR A 264 -4.72 -0.24 -8.40
C THR A 264 -6.00 0.54 -8.24
N SER A 265 -6.17 1.20 -7.11
CA SER A 265 -7.32 2.05 -6.83
C SER A 265 -6.86 3.46 -6.47
N PRO A 266 -7.45 4.51 -7.04
CA PRO A 266 -7.16 5.87 -6.67
C PRO A 266 -7.70 6.17 -5.26
N GLY A 267 -6.96 6.99 -4.52
CA GLY A 267 -7.33 7.40 -3.17
C GLY A 267 -7.41 6.26 -2.15
N GLU A 268 -7.99 6.55 -1.01
CA GLU A 268 -8.14 5.62 0.11
C GLU A 268 -9.42 4.79 -0.03
N MET A 269 -9.32 3.59 -0.59
CA MET A 269 -10.45 2.68 -0.70
C MET A 269 -10.80 2.06 0.65
N PHE A 270 -12.08 2.00 0.95
CA PHE A 270 -12.57 1.35 2.16
C PHE A 270 -12.44 -0.18 2.07
N PRO A 271 -12.04 -0.86 3.16
CA PRO A 271 -11.93 -2.33 3.18
C PRO A 271 -13.20 -3.06 2.74
N GLU A 272 -14.36 -2.54 3.06
CA GLU A 272 -15.65 -3.13 2.67
C GLU A 272 -15.89 -3.13 1.16
N ILE A 273 -15.31 -2.21 0.42
CA ILE A 273 -15.37 -2.19 -1.06
C ILE A 273 -14.51 -3.31 -1.63
N ILE A 274 -13.42 -3.64 -0.96
CA ILE A 274 -12.47 -4.67 -1.42
C ILE A 274 -12.93 -6.07 -0.99
N ASP A 275 -13.25 -6.27 0.28
CA ASP A 275 -13.58 -7.58 0.86
C ASP A 275 -15.07 -7.81 1.12
N GLY A 276 -15.87 -6.76 1.11
CA GLY A 276 -17.25 -6.76 1.53
C GLY A 276 -17.42 -6.53 3.03
N GLY A 277 -18.66 -6.60 3.48
CA GLY A 277 -19.04 -6.32 4.85
C GLY A 277 -20.29 -5.46 4.88
N ILE A 278 -20.45 -4.65 5.93
CA ILE A 278 -21.53 -3.68 6.04
C ILE A 278 -21.11 -2.40 5.34
N GLU A 279 -21.70 -2.09 4.21
CA GLU A 279 -21.30 -0.97 3.36
C GLU A 279 -21.67 0.41 3.93
N SER A 280 -22.82 0.54 4.54
CA SER A 280 -23.28 1.80 5.15
C SER A 280 -24.30 1.53 6.26
N PRO A 281 -23.86 1.23 7.48
CA PRO A 281 -24.78 1.03 8.58
C PRO A 281 -25.53 2.33 8.89
N LEU A 282 -26.71 2.22 9.48
CA LEU A 282 -27.45 3.36 10.01
C LEU A 282 -26.56 4.18 10.95
N GLY A 283 -26.39 5.46 10.65
CA GLY A 283 -25.53 6.36 11.41
C GLY A 283 -24.09 6.47 10.91
N ALA A 284 -23.73 5.80 9.82
CA ALA A 284 -22.43 6.02 9.16
C ALA A 284 -22.35 7.42 8.50
N ASP A 285 -21.14 7.91 8.31
CA ASP A 285 -20.87 9.27 7.80
C ASP A 285 -21.43 9.56 6.41
N ILE A 286 -21.68 8.53 5.60
CA ILE A 286 -22.01 8.68 4.19
C ILE A 286 -23.47 9.11 3.98
N LYS A 287 -24.37 8.95 4.92
CA LYS A 287 -25.80 9.37 4.87
C LYS A 287 -26.56 8.91 3.61
N THR A 288 -26.13 7.84 2.99
CA THR A 288 -26.79 7.22 1.84
C THR A 288 -27.21 5.81 2.18
N ASP A 289 -28.25 5.32 1.54
CA ASP A 289 -28.62 3.91 1.69
C ASP A 289 -27.48 3.03 1.18
N PRO A 290 -27.23 1.86 1.82
CA PRO A 290 -26.25 0.91 1.35
C PRO A 290 -26.50 0.51 -0.09
N ILE A 291 -25.47 0.58 -0.93
CA ILE A 291 -25.54 0.04 -2.29
C ILE A 291 -24.86 -1.32 -2.25
N GLU A 292 -25.63 -2.35 -2.51
CA GLU A 292 -25.09 -3.70 -2.65
C GLU A 292 -24.33 -3.81 -3.97
N ILE A 293 -23.00 -3.79 -3.88
CA ILE A 293 -22.10 -4.09 -4.98
C ILE A 293 -21.24 -5.30 -4.61
N PRO A 294 -20.89 -6.17 -5.58
CA PRO A 294 -19.99 -7.25 -5.26
C PRO A 294 -18.63 -6.66 -4.82
N PRO A 295 -18.05 -7.15 -3.71
CA PRO A 295 -16.71 -6.73 -3.31
C PRO A 295 -15.72 -6.97 -4.44
N LEU A 296 -14.78 -6.05 -4.60
CA LEU A 296 -13.83 -6.08 -5.71
C LEU A 296 -13.06 -7.40 -5.78
N ARG A 297 -12.60 -7.91 -4.64
CA ARG A 297 -11.86 -9.17 -4.56
C ARG A 297 -12.66 -10.40 -5.04
N LYS A 298 -13.99 -10.37 -4.98
CA LYS A 298 -14.84 -11.42 -5.56
C LYS A 298 -14.91 -11.38 -7.09
N LEU A 299 -14.62 -10.24 -7.70
CA LEU A 299 -14.58 -10.07 -9.16
C LEU A 299 -13.23 -10.48 -9.74
N MET A 300 -12.19 -10.48 -8.92
CA MET A 300 -10.84 -10.89 -9.31
C MET A 300 -10.76 -12.41 -9.42
N LYS A 301 -9.95 -12.88 -10.36
CA LYS A 301 -9.82 -14.30 -10.73
C LYS A 301 -8.44 -14.88 -10.43
N GLY A 302 -7.53 -14.07 -9.91
CA GLY A 302 -6.22 -14.53 -9.48
C GLY A 302 -6.33 -15.52 -8.31
N LYS A 303 -5.36 -16.39 -8.18
CA LYS A 303 -5.22 -17.22 -6.98
C LYS A 303 -4.82 -16.37 -5.76
N ILE A 304 -4.03 -15.31 -6.02
CA ILE A 304 -3.72 -14.24 -5.08
C ILE A 304 -4.19 -12.92 -5.69
N ASN A 305 -4.98 -12.18 -4.92
CA ASN A 305 -5.60 -10.94 -5.35
C ASN A 305 -5.12 -9.79 -4.47
N MET A 306 -4.40 -8.84 -5.06
CA MET A 306 -3.84 -7.66 -4.41
C MET A 306 -4.61 -6.41 -4.79
N ASN A 307 -4.80 -5.51 -3.83
CA ASN A 307 -5.27 -4.16 -4.10
C ASN A 307 -4.19 -3.16 -3.65
N PHE A 308 -3.74 -2.33 -4.58
CA PHE A 308 -2.83 -1.23 -4.27
C PHE A 308 -3.64 0.05 -4.25
N ASN A 309 -3.84 0.59 -3.06
CA ASN A 309 -4.48 1.87 -2.86
C ASN A 309 -3.53 3.02 -3.21
N LEU A 310 -4.09 4.23 -3.32
CA LEU A 310 -3.33 5.44 -3.67
C LEU A 310 -2.58 5.25 -5.00
N GLY A 311 -3.21 4.47 -5.88
CA GLY A 311 -2.66 4.13 -7.18
C GLY A 311 -2.94 5.22 -8.20
N MET A 312 -1.91 5.68 -8.91
CA MET A 312 -1.96 6.67 -9.98
C MET A 312 -2.40 8.07 -9.53
N ASP A 313 -2.53 8.31 -8.23
CA ASP A 313 -2.77 9.63 -7.62
C ASP A 313 -2.22 9.70 -6.18
N GLU A 314 -2.15 10.92 -5.63
CA GLU A 314 -1.53 11.36 -4.34
C GLU A 314 -0.03 11.25 -4.23
#